data_d93c0b1277585dcf71328743f14cc075
#
_entry.id   d93c0b1277585dcf71328743f14cc075
#
_cell.length_a   1.000
_cell.length_b   1.000
_cell.length_c   1.000
_cell.angle_alpha   90.00
_cell.angle_beta   90.00
_cell.angle_gamma   90.00
#
_symmetry.space_group_name_H-M   'P 1'
#
loop_
_entity.id
_entity.type
_entity.pdbx_description
1 polymer ?
#
loop_
_entity_poly.entity_id
_entity_poly.type
_entity_poly.pdbx_seq_one_letter_code
_entity_poly.pdbx_strand_id
1 'polypeptide(L)'
;MPAKMSEGVKKLFRDANFAHLATIMPDGSPQVTPVWVDLDGDRIRVNTAEGRVKPRNVRRDPRVAISVIAPSGYPSAFVRGHVVDITHAGADAHIDALAKKYLGQDTYPFRQPSDQRVILVIEPYSVGSLMTD
;
A
#
# COMPACT_ATOMS: atom_id res chain seq x y z
N MET A 1 -17.23 1.68 9.28
CA MET A 1 -17.31 2.95 8.52
C MET A 1 -15.94 3.30 7.97
N PRO A 2 -15.83 3.68 6.72
CA PRO A 2 -14.56 4.19 6.20
C PRO A 2 -14.14 5.45 6.95
N ALA A 3 -12.85 5.59 7.20
CA ALA A 3 -12.28 6.81 7.72
C ALA A 3 -11.72 7.64 6.57
N LYS A 4 -11.83 8.95 6.68
CA LYS A 4 -11.29 9.87 5.68
C LYS A 4 -9.87 10.26 6.04
N MET A 5 -9.04 10.39 5.01
CA MET A 5 -7.69 10.93 5.15
C MET A 5 -7.72 12.42 4.87
N SER A 6 -7.05 13.20 5.71
CA SER A 6 -6.83 14.63 5.46
C SER A 6 -5.97 14.84 4.22
N GLU A 7 -5.94 16.06 3.69
CA GLU A 7 -5.05 16.38 2.56
C GLU A 7 -3.57 16.20 2.92
N GLY A 8 -3.19 16.48 4.17
CA GLY A 8 -1.82 16.25 4.63
C GLY A 8 -1.45 14.77 4.64
N VAL A 9 -2.35 13.90 5.08
CA VAL A 9 -2.15 12.46 5.05
C VAL A 9 -2.10 11.96 3.61
N LYS A 10 -3.04 12.41 2.77
CA LYS A 10 -3.06 12.02 1.34
C LYS A 10 -1.77 12.42 0.63
N LYS A 11 -1.23 13.60 0.95
CA LYS A 11 0.04 14.05 0.36
C LYS A 11 1.17 13.08 0.68
N LEU A 12 1.23 12.56 1.90
CA LEU A 12 2.25 11.57 2.27
C LEU A 12 2.17 10.32 1.40
N PHE A 13 0.97 9.86 1.07
CA PHE A 13 0.78 8.69 0.20
C PHE A 13 0.96 9.02 -1.28
N ARG A 14 0.70 10.26 -1.71
CA ARG A 14 0.90 10.68 -3.10
C ARG A 14 2.38 10.91 -3.42
N ASP A 15 3.13 11.44 -2.47
CA ASP A 15 4.57 11.67 -2.66
C ASP A 15 5.31 10.33 -2.67
N ALA A 16 6.53 10.33 -3.19
CA ALA A 16 7.34 9.11 -3.33
C ALA A 16 7.96 8.68 -2.00
N ASN A 17 7.13 8.50 -0.99
CA ASN A 17 7.54 8.03 0.33
C ASN A 17 7.31 6.52 0.44
N PHE A 18 8.27 5.79 0.98
CA PHE A 18 8.04 4.38 1.30
C PHE A 18 7.03 4.27 2.41
N ALA A 19 6.10 3.34 2.25
CA ALA A 19 5.17 2.95 3.30
C ALA A 19 5.58 1.58 3.84
N HIS A 20 5.06 1.25 5.02
CA HIS A 20 5.29 -0.03 5.66
C HIS A 20 3.94 -0.69 5.88
N LEU A 21 3.75 -1.83 5.24
CA LEU A 21 2.49 -2.57 5.29
C LEU A 21 2.63 -3.79 6.19
N ALA A 22 1.74 -3.86 7.19
CA ALA A 22 1.62 -5.01 8.07
C ALA A 22 0.41 -5.84 7.67
N THR A 23 0.63 -7.15 7.54
CA THR A 23 -0.41 -8.15 7.29
C THR A 23 -0.30 -9.23 8.36
N ILE A 24 -1.29 -10.11 8.45
CA ILE A 24 -1.38 -11.11 9.53
C ILE A 24 -1.00 -12.48 8.98
N MET A 25 0.01 -13.08 9.59
CA MET A 25 0.51 -14.42 9.26
C MET A 25 -0.50 -15.50 9.72
N PRO A 26 -0.36 -16.75 9.23
CA PRO A 26 -1.27 -17.82 9.63
C PRO A 26 -1.36 -18.07 11.14
N ASP A 27 -0.29 -17.80 11.89
CA ASP A 27 -0.25 -17.96 13.34
C ASP A 27 -0.78 -16.75 14.11
N GLY A 28 -1.27 -15.72 13.38
CA GLY A 28 -1.78 -14.49 13.97
C GLY A 28 -0.72 -13.43 14.22
N SER A 29 0.55 -13.72 13.96
CA SER A 29 1.60 -12.72 14.15
C SER A 29 1.59 -11.69 13.01
N PRO A 30 1.95 -10.43 13.26
CA PRO A 30 2.08 -9.44 12.21
C PRO A 30 3.39 -9.59 11.45
N GLN A 31 3.34 -9.35 10.14
CA GLN A 31 4.52 -9.22 9.29
C GLN A 31 4.50 -7.84 8.67
N VAL A 32 5.62 -7.13 8.69
CA VAL A 32 5.71 -5.79 8.11
C VAL A 32 6.82 -5.75 7.07
N THR A 33 6.54 -5.11 5.92
CA THR A 33 7.53 -4.90 4.86
C THR A 33 7.34 -3.51 4.25
N PRO A 34 8.43 -2.88 3.74
CA PRO A 34 8.28 -1.64 2.98
C PRO A 34 7.60 -1.91 1.64
N VAL A 35 6.78 -0.97 1.20
CA VAL A 35 6.03 -1.08 -0.05
C VAL A 35 5.96 0.27 -0.75
N TRP A 36 5.72 0.23 -2.06
CA TRP A 36 5.28 1.40 -2.82
C TRP A 36 3.77 1.51 -2.74
N VAL A 37 3.27 2.74 -2.70
CA VAL A 37 1.84 3.00 -2.54
C VAL A 37 1.38 4.11 -3.47
N ASP A 38 0.10 4.11 -3.77
CA ASP A 38 -0.60 5.26 -4.30
C ASP A 38 -2.02 5.30 -3.74
N LEU A 39 -2.78 6.27 -4.19
CA LEU A 39 -4.18 6.43 -3.80
C LEU A 39 -5.09 6.27 -5.01
N ASP A 40 -6.27 5.73 -4.75
CA ASP A 40 -7.42 5.80 -5.66
C ASP A 40 -8.57 6.41 -4.84
N GLY A 41 -8.76 7.72 -4.97
CA GLY A 41 -9.70 8.45 -4.12
C GLY A 41 -9.28 8.37 -2.65
N ASP A 42 -10.15 7.81 -1.83
CA ASP A 42 -9.91 7.64 -0.39
C ASP A 42 -9.36 6.24 -0.03
N ARG A 43 -8.98 5.46 -1.03
CA ARG A 43 -8.41 4.12 -0.83
C ARG A 43 -6.93 4.11 -1.14
N ILE A 44 -6.20 3.27 -0.42
CA ILE A 44 -4.76 3.08 -0.60
C ILE A 44 -4.55 1.83 -1.44
N ARG A 45 -3.67 1.90 -2.44
CA ARG A 45 -3.35 0.77 -3.29
C ARG A 45 -1.90 0.35 -3.09
N VAL A 46 -1.69 -0.97 -3.02
CA VAL A 46 -0.38 -1.61 -2.98
C VAL A 46 -0.33 -2.64 -4.10
N ASN A 47 0.80 -2.75 -4.78
CA ASN A 47 0.99 -3.75 -5.82
C ASN A 47 1.92 -4.85 -5.32
N THR A 48 1.56 -6.08 -5.63
CA THR A 48 2.37 -7.25 -5.29
C THR A 48 2.16 -8.32 -6.36
N ALA A 49 2.59 -9.55 -6.11
CA ALA A 49 2.45 -10.64 -7.07
C ALA A 49 1.88 -11.87 -6.38
N GLU A 50 1.12 -12.66 -7.15
CA GLU A 50 0.59 -13.93 -6.66
C GLU A 50 1.72 -14.86 -6.23
N GLY A 51 1.42 -15.70 -5.25
CA GLY A 51 2.39 -16.62 -4.65
C GLY A 51 3.23 -16.01 -3.54
N ARG A 52 3.18 -14.70 -3.37
CA ARG A 52 3.89 -14.02 -2.27
C ARG A 52 3.08 -14.05 -0.99
N VAL A 53 3.72 -13.67 0.12
CA VAL A 53 3.13 -13.75 1.47
C VAL A 53 1.94 -12.79 1.61
N LYS A 54 2.06 -11.55 1.11
CA LYS A 54 1.03 -10.53 1.30
C LYS A 54 -0.34 -10.94 0.71
N PRO A 55 -0.45 -11.36 -0.56
CA PRO A 55 -1.75 -11.78 -1.08
C PRO A 55 -2.36 -12.95 -0.31
N ARG A 56 -1.54 -13.92 0.08
CA ARG A 56 -2.04 -15.06 0.87
C ARG A 56 -2.56 -14.62 2.23
N ASN A 57 -1.83 -13.72 2.90
CA ASN A 57 -2.21 -13.22 4.21
C ASN A 57 -3.54 -12.46 4.15
N VAL A 58 -3.71 -11.53 3.19
CA VAL A 58 -4.91 -10.69 3.14
C VAL A 58 -6.14 -11.43 2.63
N ARG A 59 -5.96 -12.53 1.89
CA ARG A 59 -7.09 -13.41 1.52
C ARG A 59 -7.61 -14.19 2.73
N ARG A 60 -6.73 -14.57 3.64
CA ARG A 60 -7.10 -15.27 4.87
C ARG A 60 -7.63 -14.30 5.92
N ASP A 61 -7.00 -13.13 6.05
CA ASP A 61 -7.38 -12.10 7.02
C ASP A 61 -7.15 -10.72 6.39
N PRO A 62 -8.21 -9.99 6.06
CA PRO A 62 -8.10 -8.74 5.33
C PRO A 62 -7.62 -7.56 6.17
N ARG A 63 -7.45 -7.71 7.48
CA ARG A 63 -7.00 -6.62 8.35
C ARG A 63 -5.55 -6.28 8.06
N VAL A 64 -5.29 -4.99 7.90
CA VAL A 64 -3.94 -4.48 7.62
C VAL A 64 -3.68 -3.19 8.41
N ALA A 65 -2.41 -2.88 8.57
CA ALA A 65 -1.97 -1.58 9.05
C ALA A 65 -0.88 -1.07 8.11
N ILE A 66 -0.87 0.23 7.88
CA ILE A 66 0.11 0.84 6.99
C ILE A 66 0.56 2.18 7.57
N SER A 67 1.86 2.43 7.55
CA SER A 67 2.42 3.71 7.96
C SER A 67 3.23 4.30 6.81
N VAL A 68 3.31 5.63 6.79
CA VAL A 68 4.10 6.37 5.81
C VAL A 68 4.74 7.54 6.52
N ILE A 69 5.96 7.87 6.11
CA ILE A 69 6.74 8.91 6.76
C ILE A 69 7.49 9.72 5.70
N ALA A 70 7.51 11.05 5.88
CA ALA A 70 8.28 11.93 5.03
C ALA A 70 9.79 11.73 5.26
N PRO A 71 10.66 12.09 4.29
CA PRO A 71 12.09 11.80 4.39
C PRO A 71 12.78 12.41 5.61
N SER A 72 12.25 13.52 6.14
CA SER A 72 12.80 14.18 7.33
C SER A 72 12.40 13.51 8.64
N GLY A 73 11.54 12.49 8.60
CA GLY A 73 10.97 11.86 9.79
C GLY A 73 9.61 12.43 10.21
N TYR A 74 9.24 13.60 9.71
CA TYR A 74 7.95 14.24 9.94
C TYR A 74 7.54 15.00 8.67
N PRO A 75 6.23 15.11 8.37
CA PRO A 75 5.11 14.45 9.03
C PRO A 75 5.07 12.94 8.77
N SER A 76 4.22 12.25 9.51
CA SER A 76 3.95 10.83 9.32
C SER A 76 2.46 10.54 9.47
N ALA A 77 2.03 9.41 8.95
CA ALA A 77 0.66 8.92 9.10
C ALA A 77 0.66 7.43 9.34
N PHE A 78 -0.37 6.97 10.04
CA PHE A 78 -0.56 5.55 10.32
C PHE A 78 -2.04 5.23 10.19
N VAL A 79 -2.32 4.15 9.47
CA VAL A 79 -3.67 3.79 9.04
C VAL A 79 -3.92 2.34 9.39
N ARG A 80 -5.09 2.05 9.96
CA ARG A 80 -5.61 0.68 10.02
C ARG A 80 -6.75 0.57 9.03
N GLY A 81 -6.77 -0.54 8.31
CA GLY A 81 -7.77 -0.72 7.25
C GLY A 81 -8.03 -2.18 6.94
N HIS A 82 -8.86 -2.38 5.94
CA HIS A 82 -9.17 -3.70 5.40
C HIS A 82 -8.87 -3.72 3.91
N VAL A 83 -8.33 -4.82 3.43
CA VAL A 83 -8.26 -5.07 1.99
C VAL A 83 -9.68 -5.38 1.52
N VAL A 84 -10.23 -4.53 0.67
CA VAL A 84 -11.61 -4.65 0.17
C VAL A 84 -11.67 -5.16 -1.25
N ASP A 85 -10.54 -5.18 -1.96
CA ASP A 85 -10.47 -5.72 -3.31
C ASP A 85 -9.06 -6.21 -3.59
N ILE A 86 -8.96 -7.29 -4.36
CA ILE A 86 -7.72 -7.86 -4.84
C ILE A 86 -7.93 -8.12 -6.32
N THR A 87 -7.26 -7.35 -7.19
CA THR A 87 -7.56 -7.41 -8.61
C THR A 87 -6.30 -7.58 -9.46
N HIS A 88 -6.39 -8.42 -10.48
CA HIS A 88 -5.35 -8.54 -11.50
C HIS A 88 -5.54 -7.51 -12.60
N ALA A 89 -6.76 -7.06 -12.84
CA ALA A 89 -7.06 -6.09 -13.89
C ALA A 89 -6.33 -4.78 -13.60
N GLY A 90 -5.53 -4.32 -14.56
CA GLY A 90 -4.75 -3.09 -14.44
C GLY A 90 -3.51 -3.19 -13.56
N ALA A 91 -3.17 -4.36 -13.02
CA ALA A 91 -2.07 -4.50 -12.07
C ALA A 91 -0.70 -4.27 -12.74
N ASP A 92 -0.53 -4.66 -13.99
CA ASP A 92 0.72 -4.39 -14.70
C ASP A 92 0.91 -2.90 -14.99
N ALA A 93 -0.15 -2.21 -15.42
CA ALA A 93 -0.09 -0.75 -15.60
C ALA A 93 0.14 -0.04 -14.27
N HIS A 94 -0.44 -0.55 -13.19
CA HIS A 94 -0.29 0.02 -11.85
C HIS A 94 1.16 -0.08 -11.35
N ILE A 95 1.82 -1.24 -11.51
CA ILE A 95 3.22 -1.35 -11.07
C ILE A 95 4.14 -0.47 -11.91
N ASP A 96 3.82 -0.27 -13.20
CA ASP A 96 4.58 0.66 -14.04
C ASP A 96 4.39 2.12 -13.57
N ALA A 97 3.17 2.50 -13.20
CA ALA A 97 2.91 3.83 -12.64
C ALA A 97 3.65 4.05 -11.31
N LEU A 98 3.72 3.04 -10.45
CA LEU A 98 4.50 3.10 -9.23
C LEU A 98 5.99 3.21 -9.51
N ALA A 99 6.50 2.49 -10.51
CA ALA A 99 7.90 2.63 -10.93
C ALA A 99 8.22 4.04 -11.41
N LYS A 100 7.30 4.67 -12.12
CA LYS A 100 7.44 6.07 -12.53
C LYS A 100 7.53 6.99 -11.32
N LYS A 101 6.65 6.80 -10.34
CA LYS A 101 6.61 7.60 -9.12
C LYS A 101 7.89 7.45 -8.30
N TYR A 102 8.35 6.23 -8.06
CA TYR A 102 9.42 5.94 -7.11
C TYR A 102 10.81 5.90 -7.75
N LEU A 103 10.91 5.54 -9.03
CA LEU A 103 12.19 5.35 -9.71
C LEU A 103 12.39 6.31 -10.89
N GLY A 104 11.33 6.99 -11.34
CA GLY A 104 11.37 7.82 -12.53
C GLY A 104 11.46 7.03 -13.83
N GLN A 105 11.14 5.73 -13.80
CA GLN A 105 11.18 4.85 -14.97
C GLN A 105 9.78 4.58 -15.49
N ASP A 106 9.64 4.49 -16.82
CA ASP A 106 8.34 4.30 -17.45
C ASP A 106 7.78 2.89 -17.24
N THR A 107 8.65 1.91 -17.01
CA THR A 107 8.25 0.53 -16.76
C THR A 107 8.97 -0.02 -15.53
N TYR A 108 8.32 -0.97 -14.87
CA TYR A 108 8.89 -1.64 -13.71
C TYR A 108 10.08 -2.51 -14.13
N PRO A 109 11.33 -2.19 -13.65
CA PRO A 109 12.53 -2.87 -14.14
C PRO A 109 12.76 -4.26 -13.54
N PHE A 110 12.06 -4.61 -12.46
CA PHE A 110 12.27 -5.86 -11.72
C PHE A 110 11.24 -6.93 -12.08
N ARG A 111 10.53 -6.74 -13.22
CA ARG A 111 9.50 -7.68 -13.68
C ARG A 111 10.11 -9.03 -14.03
N GLN A 112 9.50 -10.11 -13.49
CA GLN A 112 9.86 -11.48 -13.80
C GLN A 112 8.83 -12.04 -14.80
N PRO A 113 9.22 -12.91 -15.74
CA PRO A 113 8.26 -13.46 -16.73
C PRO A 113 7.10 -14.21 -16.07
N SER A 114 7.32 -14.82 -14.91
CA SER A 114 6.30 -15.58 -14.19
C SER A 114 5.42 -14.72 -13.28
N ASP A 115 5.70 -13.41 -13.14
CA ASP A 115 4.94 -12.54 -12.24
C ASP A 115 3.51 -12.37 -12.75
N GLN A 116 2.57 -12.66 -11.85
CA GLN A 116 1.18 -12.27 -12.02
C GLN A 116 0.91 -11.18 -10.99
N ARG A 117 0.92 -9.94 -11.44
CA ARG A 117 0.76 -8.78 -10.56
C ARG A 117 -0.68 -8.69 -10.07
N VAL A 118 -0.83 -8.12 -8.87
CA VAL A 118 -2.13 -7.95 -8.23
C VAL A 118 -2.12 -6.65 -7.44
N ILE A 119 -3.26 -5.94 -7.47
CA ILE A 119 -3.47 -4.73 -6.68
C ILE A 119 -4.24 -5.09 -5.42
N LEU A 120 -3.70 -4.73 -4.28
CA LEU A 120 -4.41 -4.78 -3.00
C LEU A 120 -5.01 -3.40 -2.76
N VAL A 121 -6.32 -3.32 -2.62
CA VAL A 121 -7.05 -2.07 -2.39
C VAL A 121 -7.46 -2.03 -0.93
N ILE A 122 -6.98 -1.02 -0.20
CA ILE A 122 -7.16 -0.89 1.24
C ILE A 122 -8.14 0.25 1.52
N GLU A 123 -9.18 -0.05 2.28
CA GLU A 123 -10.11 0.95 2.79
C GLU A 123 -9.75 1.28 4.24
N PRO A 124 -9.38 2.53 4.55
CA PRO A 124 -9.06 2.93 5.92
C PRO A 124 -10.30 2.91 6.82
N TYR A 125 -10.16 2.47 8.05
CA TYR A 125 -11.17 2.65 9.07
C TYR A 125 -10.66 3.44 10.29
N SER A 126 -9.35 3.65 10.40
CA SER A 126 -8.74 4.46 11.45
C SER A 126 -7.50 5.15 10.89
N VAL A 127 -7.43 6.46 11.04
CA VAL A 127 -6.33 7.27 10.50
C VAL A 127 -5.78 8.13 11.63
N GLY A 128 -4.46 8.09 11.83
CA GLY A 128 -3.74 8.97 12.73
C GLY A 128 -2.57 9.62 12.01
N SER A 129 -2.08 10.73 12.54
CA SER A 129 -0.96 11.43 11.94
C SER A 129 -0.19 12.21 13.00
N LEU A 130 1.06 12.52 12.67
CA LEU A 130 1.94 13.38 13.47
C LEU A 130 2.45 14.50 12.58
N MET A 131 2.38 15.75 13.07
CA MET A 131 2.90 16.94 12.41
C MET A 131 2.19 17.28 11.08
N THR A 132 0.97 16.80 10.91
CA THR A 132 0.05 17.17 9.84
C THR A 132 -1.38 16.99 10.31
N ASP A 133 -2.34 17.44 9.51
CA ASP A 133 -3.77 17.38 9.84
C ASP A 133 -4.28 15.96 10.06
#